data_cd27d4ff77ddb57582f715566dae9bd8
#
_entry.id   cd27d4ff77ddb57582f715566dae9bd8
#
_cell.length_a   1.000
_cell.length_b   1.000
_cell.length_c   1.000
_cell.angle_alpha   90.00
_cell.angle_beta   90.00
_cell.angle_gamma   90.00
#
_symmetry.space_group_name_H-M   'P 1'
#
loop_
_entity.id
_entity.type
_entity.pdbx_description
1 polymer ?
#
loop_
_entity_poly.entity_id
_entity_poly.type
_entity_poly.pdbx_seq_one_letter_code
_entity_poly.pdbx_strand_id
1 'polypeptide(L)'
;MVSDGDFYRQYLNGDDAGLEALMEKYGDPLTVYLDGYLHDIHEAEELMLDVFAYLFTKKPRIREGGFKAYLYKAARHMALRHRSKRRLMFSLDALTDSLPFQ
;
A
#
# COMPACT_ATOMS: atom_id res chain seq x y z
N MET A 1 -26.87 -5.68 -0.99
CA MET A 1 -25.64 -5.44 -0.23
C MET A 1 -24.61 -4.74 -1.12
N VAL A 2 -24.01 -3.69 -0.62
CA VAL A 2 -23.02 -2.93 -1.39
C VAL A 2 -21.69 -3.67 -1.40
N SER A 3 -21.13 -3.91 -2.58
CA SER A 3 -19.88 -4.63 -2.74
C SER A 3 -18.69 -3.67 -2.81
N ASP A 4 -17.48 -4.21 -2.70
CA ASP A 4 -16.26 -3.43 -2.89
C ASP A 4 -16.25 -2.78 -4.27
N GLY A 5 -16.68 -3.51 -5.30
CA GLY A 5 -16.78 -2.98 -6.65
C GLY A 5 -17.76 -1.82 -6.76
N ASP A 6 -18.84 -1.86 -6.00
CA ASP A 6 -19.79 -0.75 -5.95
C ASP A 6 -19.15 0.50 -5.36
N PHE A 7 -18.41 0.37 -4.26
CA PHE A 7 -17.68 1.49 -3.66
C PHE A 7 -16.63 2.04 -4.61
N TYR A 8 -15.91 1.16 -5.29
CA TYR A 8 -14.88 1.59 -6.24
C TYR A 8 -15.52 2.37 -7.40
N ARG A 9 -16.62 1.87 -7.97
CA ARG A 9 -17.35 2.58 -9.04
C ARG A 9 -17.87 3.92 -8.55
N GLN A 10 -18.37 3.98 -7.32
CA GLN A 10 -18.83 5.22 -6.70
C GLN A 10 -17.72 6.27 -6.70
N TYR A 11 -16.52 5.86 -6.29
CA TYR A 11 -15.35 6.74 -6.33
C TYR A 11 -15.00 7.15 -7.77
N LEU A 12 -15.01 6.20 -8.71
CA LEU A 12 -14.68 6.51 -10.11
C LEU A 12 -15.68 7.50 -10.71
N ASN A 13 -16.90 7.52 -10.21
CA ASN A 13 -17.93 8.47 -10.65
C ASN A 13 -17.87 9.80 -9.91
N GLY A 14 -16.84 10.04 -9.11
CA GLY A 14 -16.61 11.31 -8.46
C GLY A 14 -17.08 11.43 -7.03
N ASP A 15 -17.53 10.33 -6.41
CA ASP A 15 -18.03 10.35 -5.03
C ASP A 15 -16.99 9.72 -4.08
N ASP A 16 -16.31 10.56 -3.30
CA ASP A 16 -15.25 10.13 -2.40
C ASP A 16 -15.75 9.24 -1.26
N ALA A 17 -17.06 9.18 -1.01
CA ALA A 17 -17.61 8.27 0.00
C ALA A 17 -17.26 6.81 -0.31
N GLY A 18 -17.11 6.46 -1.59
CA GLY A 18 -16.67 5.12 -1.98
C GLY A 18 -15.26 4.81 -1.51
N LEU A 19 -14.34 5.77 -1.64
CA LEU A 19 -12.97 5.65 -1.14
C LEU A 19 -12.96 5.51 0.38
N GLU A 20 -13.69 6.37 1.08
CA GLU A 20 -13.76 6.34 2.53
C GLU A 20 -14.26 4.99 3.03
N ALA A 21 -15.28 4.42 2.39
CA ALA A 21 -15.82 3.11 2.75
C ALA A 21 -14.77 2.01 2.60
N LEU A 22 -14.01 2.04 1.50
CA LEU A 22 -12.98 1.04 1.25
C LEU A 22 -11.80 1.19 2.23
N MET A 23 -11.41 2.40 2.56
CA MET A 23 -10.35 2.63 3.55
C MET A 23 -10.78 2.19 4.94
N GLU A 24 -12.03 2.43 5.32
CA GLU A 24 -12.55 1.97 6.60
C GLU A 24 -12.57 0.45 6.67
N LYS A 25 -12.99 -0.20 5.59
CA LYS A 25 -13.07 -1.66 5.55
C LYS A 25 -11.70 -2.33 5.55
N TYR A 26 -10.76 -1.81 4.78
CA TYR A 26 -9.47 -2.48 4.51
C TYR A 26 -8.27 -1.85 5.18
N GLY A 27 -8.38 -0.64 5.74
CA GLY A 27 -7.24 0.07 6.30
C GLY A 27 -6.50 -0.73 7.36
N ASP A 28 -7.20 -1.16 8.40
CA ASP A 28 -6.57 -1.90 9.50
C ASP A 28 -6.09 -3.29 9.06
N PRO A 29 -6.91 -4.12 8.39
CA PRO A 29 -6.40 -5.41 7.91
C PRO A 29 -5.20 -5.29 6.98
N LEU A 30 -5.19 -4.29 6.13
CA LEU A 30 -4.07 -4.08 5.21
C LEU A 30 -2.81 -3.66 5.97
N THR A 31 -2.95 -2.82 6.99
CA THR A 31 -1.84 -2.41 7.85
C THR A 31 -1.20 -3.63 8.53
N VAL A 32 -2.03 -4.51 9.09
CA VAL A 32 -1.54 -5.74 9.74
C VAL A 32 -0.81 -6.62 8.71
N TYR A 33 -1.37 -6.74 7.52
CA TYR A 33 -0.74 -7.50 6.44
C TYR A 33 0.63 -6.94 6.08
N LEU A 34 0.72 -5.61 5.94
CA LEU A 34 1.96 -4.94 5.60
C LEU A 34 2.99 -5.02 6.74
N ASP A 35 2.54 -4.98 7.98
CA ASP A 35 3.42 -5.17 9.12
C ASP A 35 4.13 -6.52 9.09
N GLY A 36 3.47 -7.53 8.54
CA GLY A 36 4.11 -8.84 8.33
C GLY A 36 5.34 -8.79 7.45
N TYR A 37 5.39 -7.83 6.52
CA TYR A 37 6.57 -7.62 5.66
C TYR A 37 7.59 -6.66 6.28
N LEU A 38 7.12 -5.60 6.94
CA LEU A 38 7.97 -4.50 7.36
C LEU A 38 8.44 -4.60 8.82
N HIS A 39 7.73 -5.35 9.65
CA HIS A 39 8.00 -5.50 11.08
C HIS A 39 8.10 -4.15 11.79
N ASP A 40 7.24 -3.21 11.40
CA ASP A 40 7.16 -1.87 11.96
C ASP A 40 5.76 -1.33 11.64
N ILE A 41 4.94 -1.18 12.71
CA ILE A 41 3.54 -0.82 12.52
C ILE A 41 3.38 0.59 11.97
N HIS A 42 4.27 1.51 12.31
CA HIS A 42 4.20 2.88 11.81
C HIS A 42 4.51 2.95 10.32
N GLU A 43 5.55 2.24 9.88
CA GLU A 43 5.86 2.13 8.46
C GLU A 43 4.72 1.43 7.71
N ALA A 44 4.12 0.41 8.32
CA ALA A 44 2.99 -0.29 7.72
C ALA A 44 1.79 0.63 7.52
N GLU A 45 1.49 1.48 8.49
CA GLU A 45 0.40 2.47 8.36
C GLU A 45 0.68 3.45 7.23
N GLU A 46 1.89 3.96 7.16
CA GLU A 46 2.29 4.88 6.09
C GLU A 46 2.18 4.22 4.73
N LEU A 47 2.65 2.98 4.62
CA LEU A 47 2.57 2.25 3.35
C LEU A 47 1.13 1.91 2.98
N MET A 48 0.28 1.60 3.94
CA MET A 48 -1.15 1.39 3.69
C MET A 48 -1.76 2.61 3.02
N LEU A 49 -1.47 3.81 3.54
CA LEU A 49 -1.97 5.04 2.94
C LEU A 49 -1.39 5.24 1.52
N ASP A 50 -0.12 4.91 1.32
CA ASP A 50 0.50 5.00 -0.01
C ASP A 50 -0.15 4.04 -1.01
N VAL A 51 -0.52 2.83 -0.57
CA VAL A 51 -1.21 1.85 -1.43
C VAL A 51 -2.55 2.42 -1.89
N PHE A 52 -3.34 2.96 -0.98
CA PHE A 52 -4.61 3.57 -1.34
C PHE A 52 -4.41 4.79 -2.26
N ALA A 53 -3.44 5.64 -1.93
CA ALA A 53 -3.14 6.81 -2.76
C ALA A 53 -2.76 6.41 -4.19
N TYR A 54 -1.92 5.39 -4.32
CA TYR A 54 -1.54 4.87 -5.63
C TYR A 54 -2.75 4.37 -6.40
N LEU A 55 -3.55 3.52 -5.76
CA LEU A 55 -4.70 2.88 -6.40
C LEU A 55 -5.73 3.91 -6.85
N PHE A 56 -6.05 4.88 -5.98
CA PHE A 56 -7.08 5.86 -6.27
C PHE A 56 -6.59 7.00 -7.16
N THR A 57 -5.28 7.19 -7.27
CA THR A 57 -4.69 8.13 -8.24
C THR A 57 -4.64 7.52 -9.63
N LYS A 58 -4.20 6.27 -9.73
CA LYS A 58 -4.05 5.57 -11.01
C LYS A 58 -5.39 5.12 -11.58
N LYS A 59 -6.38 4.87 -10.72
CA LYS A 59 -7.72 4.43 -11.11
C LYS A 59 -7.69 3.24 -12.08
N PRO A 60 -7.01 2.14 -11.71
CA PRO A 60 -6.87 1.01 -12.62
C PRO A 60 -8.22 0.36 -12.89
N ARG A 61 -8.30 -0.33 -14.04
CA ARG A 61 -9.49 -1.13 -14.34
C ARG A 61 -9.40 -2.41 -13.51
N ILE A 62 -10.40 -2.62 -12.66
CA ILE A 62 -10.47 -3.78 -11.79
C ILE A 62 -11.71 -4.59 -12.17
N ARG A 63 -11.52 -5.89 -12.39
CA ARG A 63 -12.62 -6.77 -12.77
C ARG A 63 -13.63 -6.90 -11.63
N GLU A 64 -14.86 -7.26 -11.98
CA GLU A 64 -15.93 -7.48 -11.01
C GLU A 64 -15.46 -8.52 -9.96
N GLY A 65 -15.66 -8.20 -8.69
CA GLY A 65 -15.26 -9.10 -7.61
C GLY A 65 -13.76 -9.16 -7.33
N GLY A 66 -12.95 -8.37 -8.04
CA GLY A 66 -11.49 -8.44 -7.95
C GLY A 66 -10.82 -7.38 -7.09
N PHE A 67 -11.58 -6.52 -6.42
CA PHE A 67 -10.99 -5.39 -5.70
C PHE A 67 -10.03 -5.83 -4.59
N LYS A 68 -10.46 -6.72 -3.72
CA LYS A 68 -9.63 -7.16 -2.60
C LYS A 68 -8.32 -7.79 -3.09
N ALA A 69 -8.39 -8.67 -4.08
CA ALA A 69 -7.21 -9.33 -4.63
C ALA A 69 -6.26 -8.30 -5.24
N TYR A 70 -6.79 -7.32 -5.96
CA TYR A 70 -5.99 -6.27 -6.57
C TYR A 70 -5.29 -5.42 -5.51
N LEU A 71 -6.04 -5.03 -4.47
CA LEU A 71 -5.51 -4.22 -3.38
C LEU A 71 -4.33 -4.92 -2.69
N TYR A 72 -4.51 -6.19 -2.32
CA TYR A 72 -3.46 -6.94 -1.63
C TYR A 72 -2.26 -7.22 -2.51
N LYS A 73 -2.49 -7.45 -3.81
CA LYS A 73 -1.38 -7.62 -4.76
C LYS A 73 -0.56 -6.34 -4.88
N ALA A 74 -1.21 -5.20 -5.00
CA ALA A 74 -0.54 -3.91 -5.05
C ALA A 74 0.25 -3.66 -3.75
N ALA A 75 -0.38 -3.95 -2.60
CA ALA A 75 0.27 -3.80 -1.29
C ALA A 75 1.52 -4.67 -1.18
N ARG A 76 1.43 -5.92 -1.61
CA ARG A 76 2.57 -6.84 -1.55
C ARG A 76 3.73 -6.34 -2.40
N HIS A 77 3.44 -5.90 -3.63
CA HIS A 77 4.49 -5.37 -4.52
C HIS A 77 5.16 -4.14 -3.90
N MET A 78 4.37 -3.24 -3.33
CA MET A 78 4.92 -2.03 -2.72
C MET A 78 5.71 -2.34 -1.45
N ALA A 79 5.27 -3.33 -0.67
CA ALA A 79 5.99 -3.77 0.53
C ALA A 79 7.35 -4.37 0.18
N LEU A 80 7.40 -5.22 -0.84
CA LEU A 80 8.65 -5.83 -1.28
C LEU A 80 9.62 -4.79 -1.83
N ARG A 81 9.10 -3.81 -2.56
CA ARG A 81 9.92 -2.70 -3.06
C ARG A 81 10.45 -1.84 -1.91
N HIS A 82 9.62 -1.58 -0.90
CA HIS A 82 10.01 -0.81 0.27
C HIS A 82 11.13 -1.51 1.04
N ARG A 83 11.02 -2.83 1.22
CA ARG A 83 12.06 -3.62 1.87
C ARG A 83 13.37 -3.60 1.10
N SER A 84 13.30 -3.68 -0.22
CA SER A 84 14.49 -3.63 -1.08
C SER A 84 15.20 -2.29 -0.96
N LYS A 85 14.46 -1.18 -0.95
CA LYS A 85 15.03 0.15 -0.76
C LYS A 85 15.68 0.28 0.61
N ARG A 86 15.01 -0.20 1.66
CA ARG A 86 15.56 -0.16 3.02
C ARG A 86 16.87 -0.94 3.09
N ARG A 87 16.92 -2.12 2.49
CA ARG A 87 18.14 -2.95 2.48
C ARG A 87 19.26 -2.27 1.74
N LEU A 88 18.97 -1.64 0.61
CA LEU A 88 19.95 -0.90 -0.17
C LEU A 88 20.52 0.29 0.63
N MET A 89 19.65 1.04 1.31
CA MET A 89 20.08 2.17 2.13
C MET A 89 21.00 1.73 3.26
N PHE A 90 20.69 0.62 3.91
CA PHE A 90 21.57 0.05 4.93
C PHE A 90 22.94 -0.31 4.36
N SER A 91 22.97 -0.91 3.19
CA SER A 91 24.23 -1.28 2.54
C SER A 91 25.07 -0.05 2.18
N LEU A 92 24.42 1.01 1.70
CA LEU A 92 25.10 2.26 1.36
C LEU A 92 25.66 2.95 2.61
N ASP A 93 24.89 2.99 3.70
CA ASP A 93 25.33 3.58 4.96
C ASP A 93 26.53 2.82 5.52
N ALA A 94 26.48 1.49 5.50
CA ALA A 94 27.57 0.66 5.96
C ALA A 94 28.84 0.89 5.13
N LEU A 95 28.69 1.03 3.81
CA LEU A 95 29.81 1.31 2.92
C LEU A 95 30.41 2.68 3.20
N THR A 96 29.56 3.69 3.40
CA THR A 96 30.01 5.05 3.70
C THR A 96 30.79 5.09 5.03
N ASP A 97 30.29 4.39 6.04
CA ASP A 97 30.93 4.36 7.36
C ASP A 97 32.31 3.68 7.32
N SER A 98 32.55 2.83 6.34
CA SER A 98 33.82 2.11 6.23
C SER A 98 34.87 2.84 5.39
N LEU A 99 34.53 3.99 4.80
CA LEU A 99 35.46 4.76 3.99
C LEU A 99 36.52 5.46 4.87
N PRO A 100 37.81 5.42 4.48
CA PRO A 100 38.89 5.90 5.37
C PRO A 100 39.01 7.41 5.50
N PHE A 101 38.37 8.18 4.64
CA PHE A 101 38.51 9.64 4.66
C PHE A 101 37.24 10.36 5.06
N GLN A 102 36.57 9.85 6.02
CA GLN A 102 35.38 10.52 6.55
C GLN A 102 35.75 11.50 7.63
#